data_66eab1ad624ebf5d30b8edb2dbfed40b
#
_entry.id   66eab1ad624ebf5d30b8edb2dbfed40b
#
_cell.length_a   1.000
_cell.length_b   1.000
_cell.length_c   1.000
_cell.angle_alpha   90.00
_cell.angle_beta   90.00
_cell.angle_gamma   90.00
#
_symmetry.space_group_name_H-M   'P 1'
#
loop_
_entity.id
_entity.type
_entity.pdbx_description
1 polymer ?
#
loop_
_entity_poly.entity_id
_entity_poly.type
_entity_poly.pdbx_seq_one_letter_code
_entity_poly.pdbx_strand_id
1 'polypeptide(L)'
;MVFLVGKESPFFNKEEARCGFEKNKENLDDVNGFERLIKDSRFFNVYDKDGYVGSVFVYQSEADDLFYLGGYAKRKKHRECVDAVRQAADMFPIVYADTRHLNAVICLKAAGFEWVDRKKKLLRRLKK
;
A
#
# COMPACT_ATOMS: atom_id res chain seq x y z
N MET A 1 -3.64 7.96 -14.60
CA MET A 1 -2.53 7.02 -14.50
C MET A 1 -1.52 7.50 -13.47
N VAL A 2 -0.96 6.60 -12.68
CA VAL A 2 0.02 6.95 -11.66
C VAL A 2 1.39 6.35 -11.96
N PHE A 3 2.43 6.94 -11.36
CA PHE A 3 3.79 6.41 -11.40
C PHE A 3 4.21 5.97 -10.01
N LEU A 4 4.87 4.83 -9.93
CA LEU A 4 5.47 4.37 -8.68
C LEU A 4 6.97 4.65 -8.72
N VAL A 5 7.47 5.30 -7.67
CA VAL A 5 8.91 5.54 -7.50
C VAL A 5 9.37 4.76 -6.28
N GLY A 6 10.16 3.71 -6.52
CA GLY A 6 10.64 2.83 -5.47
C GLY A 6 11.70 3.49 -4.58
N LYS A 7 11.82 3.00 -3.37
CA LYS A 7 12.78 3.53 -2.37
C LYS A 7 14.23 3.47 -2.83
N GLU A 8 14.53 2.63 -3.82
CA GLU A 8 15.90 2.48 -4.34
C GLU A 8 16.20 3.39 -5.53
N SER A 9 15.19 4.11 -6.00
CA SER A 9 15.38 5.10 -7.07
C SER A 9 16.06 6.35 -6.54
N PRO A 10 16.99 6.97 -7.33
CA PRO A 10 17.57 8.25 -6.94
C PRO A 10 16.55 9.39 -6.87
N PHE A 11 15.35 9.19 -7.45
CA PHE A 11 14.28 10.18 -7.41
C PHE A 11 13.32 9.98 -6.24
N PHE A 12 13.57 9.00 -5.38
CA PHE A 12 12.71 8.74 -4.23
C PHE A 12 12.81 9.87 -3.21
N ASN A 13 11.67 10.49 -2.88
CA ASN A 13 11.60 11.55 -1.90
C ASN A 13 11.11 10.97 -0.56
N LYS A 14 12.05 10.68 0.31
CA LYS A 14 11.79 10.09 1.62
C LYS A 14 10.96 11.01 2.51
N GLU A 15 11.16 12.33 2.39
CA GLU A 15 10.45 13.31 3.22
C GLU A 15 8.97 13.39 2.87
N GLU A 16 8.62 13.30 1.57
CA GLU A 16 7.21 13.21 1.18
C GLU A 16 6.55 11.97 1.76
N ALA A 17 7.25 10.84 1.70
CA ALA A 17 6.76 9.59 2.25
C ALA A 17 6.54 9.70 3.77
N ARG A 18 7.49 10.32 4.47
CA ARG A 18 7.40 10.53 5.91
C ARG A 18 6.21 11.42 6.29
N CYS A 19 6.04 12.53 5.58
CA CYS A 19 4.93 13.44 5.84
C CYS A 19 3.58 12.76 5.62
N GLY A 20 3.46 11.96 4.56
CA GLY A 20 2.26 11.18 4.31
C GLY A 20 1.99 10.15 5.39
N PHE A 21 3.04 9.46 5.85
CA PHE A 21 2.95 8.51 6.95
C PHE A 21 2.42 9.18 8.23
N GLU A 22 3.01 10.31 8.62
CA GLU A 22 2.61 11.01 9.85
C GLU A 22 1.15 11.47 9.79
N LYS A 23 0.68 11.93 8.64
CA LYS A 23 -0.72 12.35 8.47
C LYS A 23 -1.72 11.19 8.53
N ASN A 24 -1.26 9.97 8.26
CA ASN A 24 -2.12 8.78 8.19
C ASN A 24 -1.83 7.78 9.29
N LYS A 25 -1.00 8.12 10.24
CA LYS A 25 -0.48 7.21 11.26
C LYS A 25 -1.58 6.46 12.02
N GLU A 26 -2.67 7.15 12.33
CA GLU A 26 -3.79 6.56 13.07
C GLU A 26 -4.53 5.48 12.28
N ASN A 27 -4.44 5.55 10.95
CA ASN A 27 -5.12 4.61 10.06
C ASN A 27 -4.24 3.44 9.64
N LEU A 28 -2.98 3.42 10.09
CA LEU A 28 -2.04 2.37 9.76
C LEU A 28 -1.96 1.38 10.91
N ASP A 29 -2.34 0.15 10.62
CA ASP A 29 -2.35 -0.91 11.61
C ASP A 29 -0.95 -1.54 11.72
N ASP A 30 -0.55 -1.84 12.94
CA ASP A 30 0.61 -2.68 13.26
C ASP A 30 1.91 -2.28 12.58
N VAL A 31 2.23 -1.00 12.55
CA VAL A 31 3.50 -0.51 12.03
C VAL A 31 4.41 -0.04 13.17
N ASN A 32 5.68 -0.39 13.07
CA ASN A 32 6.69 -0.09 14.07
C ASN A 32 7.48 1.19 13.76
N GLY A 33 6.81 2.15 13.13
CA GLY A 33 7.39 3.42 12.76
C GLY A 33 7.84 3.47 11.31
N PHE A 34 8.01 4.68 10.82
CA PHE A 34 8.29 4.93 9.40
C PHE A 34 9.63 4.34 8.95
N GLU A 35 10.68 4.52 9.74
CA GLU A 35 12.02 4.06 9.35
C GLU A 35 12.06 2.54 9.20
N ARG A 36 11.41 1.82 10.10
CA ARG A 36 11.34 0.37 10.03
C ARG A 36 10.47 -0.11 8.88
N LEU A 37 9.36 0.58 8.64
CA LEU A 37 8.47 0.26 7.53
C LEU A 37 9.21 0.36 6.20
N ILE A 38 9.93 1.46 5.97
CA ILE A 38 10.61 1.68 4.71
C ILE A 38 11.78 0.72 4.52
N LYS A 39 12.45 0.36 5.63
CA LYS A 39 13.55 -0.61 5.59
C LYS A 39 13.08 -2.02 5.24
N ASP A 40 11.99 -2.46 5.85
CA ASP A 40 11.53 -3.86 5.81
C ASP A 40 10.52 -4.16 4.70
N SER A 41 10.21 -3.18 3.85
CA SER A 41 9.23 -3.35 2.78
C SER A 41 9.78 -2.98 1.43
N ARG A 42 9.07 -3.42 0.38
CA ARG A 42 9.22 -2.83 -0.94
C ARG A 42 8.30 -1.61 -0.95
N PHE A 43 8.89 -0.44 -0.90
CA PHE A 43 8.20 0.81 -0.65
C PHE A 43 8.23 1.71 -1.88
N PHE A 44 7.08 2.29 -2.24
CA PHE A 44 6.96 3.16 -3.40
C PHE A 44 6.19 4.41 -3.04
N ASN A 45 6.69 5.55 -3.50
CA ASN A 45 5.88 6.77 -3.56
C ASN A 45 5.06 6.75 -4.84
N VAL A 46 3.87 7.32 -4.77
CA VAL A 46 2.91 7.35 -5.87
C VAL A 46 2.70 8.78 -6.32
N TYR A 47 2.81 9.02 -7.61
CA TYR A 47 2.63 10.34 -8.20
C TYR A 47 1.62 10.29 -9.34
N ASP A 48 0.81 11.32 -9.47
CA ASP A 48 -0.01 11.58 -10.66
C ASP A 48 0.46 12.88 -11.30
N LYS A 49 -0.30 13.40 -12.24
CA LYS A 49 0.03 14.65 -12.95
C LYS A 49 0.14 15.86 -12.02
N ASP A 50 -0.51 15.79 -10.85
CA ASP A 50 -0.54 16.89 -9.88
C ASP A 50 0.51 16.74 -8.77
N GLY A 51 1.29 15.66 -8.79
CA GLY A 51 2.36 15.43 -7.82
C GLY A 51 2.12 14.22 -6.94
N TYR A 52 2.64 14.29 -5.71
CA TYR A 52 2.58 13.19 -4.76
C TYR A 52 1.14 12.87 -4.35
N VAL A 53 0.78 11.60 -4.47
CA VAL A 53 -0.54 11.07 -4.10
C VAL A 53 -0.52 10.37 -2.75
N GLY A 54 0.50 9.57 -2.51
CA GLY A 54 0.62 8.74 -1.33
C GLY A 54 1.73 7.73 -1.49
N SER A 55 1.67 6.67 -0.71
CA SER A 55 2.68 5.61 -0.78
C SER A 55 2.02 4.25 -0.66
N VAL A 56 2.61 3.27 -1.32
CA VAL A 56 2.18 1.87 -1.27
C VAL A 56 3.39 1.00 -0.98
N PHE A 57 3.19 -0.05 -0.20
CA PHE A 57 4.28 -0.92 0.20
C PHE A 57 3.82 -2.36 0.34
N VAL A 58 4.77 -3.28 0.15
CA VAL A 58 4.54 -4.71 0.34
C VAL A 58 5.63 -5.24 1.25
N TYR A 59 5.26 -5.93 2.30
CA TYR A 59 6.20 -6.51 3.26
C TYR A 59 5.89 -7.99 3.46
N GLN A 60 6.90 -8.75 3.85
CA GLN A 60 6.73 -10.15 4.19
C GLN A 60 6.51 -10.26 5.69
N SER A 61 5.41 -10.90 6.09
CA SER A 61 5.08 -11.08 7.50
C SER A 61 5.97 -12.17 8.12
N GLU A 62 6.55 -11.89 9.28
CA GLU A 62 7.35 -12.87 10.02
C GLU A 62 6.49 -14.00 10.58
N ALA A 63 5.20 -13.75 10.79
CA ALA A 63 4.29 -14.74 11.39
C ALA A 63 3.94 -15.88 10.45
N ASP A 64 3.77 -15.61 9.15
CA ASP A 64 3.29 -16.60 8.19
C ASP A 64 4.07 -16.63 6.88
N ASP A 65 5.10 -15.79 6.73
CA ASP A 65 5.92 -15.64 5.53
C ASP A 65 5.16 -15.18 4.28
N LEU A 66 3.91 -14.73 4.45
CA LEU A 66 3.11 -14.21 3.35
C LEU A 66 3.40 -12.73 3.11
N PHE A 67 3.15 -12.28 1.88
CA PHE A 67 3.32 -10.89 1.51
C PHE A 67 2.03 -10.12 1.73
N TYR A 68 2.12 -8.98 2.40
CA TYR A 68 1.01 -8.10 2.70
C TYR A 68 1.23 -6.73 2.10
N LEU A 69 0.16 -6.16 1.57
CA LEU A 69 0.18 -4.83 0.97
C LEU A 69 -0.50 -3.83 1.93
N GLY A 70 0.11 -2.66 2.04
CA GLY A 70 -0.45 -1.54 2.77
C GLY A 70 -0.18 -0.25 2.02
N GLY A 71 -0.73 0.84 2.53
CA GLY A 71 -0.52 2.14 1.90
C GLY A 71 -1.30 3.24 2.59
N TYR A 72 -1.03 4.47 2.13
CA TYR A 72 -1.73 5.65 2.59
C TYR A 72 -1.74 6.69 1.47
N ALA A 73 -2.71 7.58 1.49
CA ALA A 73 -2.87 8.54 0.42
C ALA A 73 -3.58 9.81 0.87
N LYS A 74 -3.47 10.83 0.05
CA LYS A 74 -4.25 12.05 0.18
C LYS A 74 -5.73 11.78 -0.07
N ARG A 75 -6.60 12.59 0.49
CA ARG A 75 -8.05 12.49 0.27
C ARG A 75 -8.40 12.72 -1.20
N LYS A 76 -9.51 12.13 -1.63
CA LYS A 76 -10.08 12.31 -2.98
C LYS A 76 -9.19 11.78 -4.12
N LYS A 77 -8.34 10.83 -3.82
CA LYS A 77 -7.45 10.19 -4.81
C LYS A 77 -7.77 8.71 -4.98
N HIS A 78 -9.06 8.35 -4.95
CA HIS A 78 -9.47 6.94 -4.98
C HIS A 78 -8.99 6.21 -6.24
N ARG A 79 -9.17 6.81 -7.43
CA ARG A 79 -8.74 6.17 -8.69
C ARG A 79 -7.24 5.92 -8.72
N GLU A 80 -6.49 6.92 -8.26
CA GLU A 80 -5.04 6.86 -8.20
C GLU A 80 -4.58 5.80 -7.22
N CYS A 81 -5.27 5.66 -6.09
CA CYS A 81 -4.99 4.60 -5.11
C CYS A 81 -5.25 3.21 -5.69
N VAL A 82 -6.36 3.03 -6.39
CA VAL A 82 -6.68 1.74 -7.03
C VAL A 82 -5.61 1.37 -8.04
N ASP A 83 -5.21 2.32 -8.88
CA ASP A 83 -4.17 2.09 -9.89
C ASP A 83 -2.82 1.74 -9.23
N ALA A 84 -2.44 2.47 -8.19
CA ALA A 84 -1.20 2.23 -7.46
C ALA A 84 -1.19 0.84 -6.80
N VAL A 85 -2.28 0.47 -6.15
CA VAL A 85 -2.41 -0.84 -5.52
C VAL A 85 -2.31 -1.94 -6.55
N ARG A 86 -2.97 -1.77 -7.70
CA ARG A 86 -2.92 -2.75 -8.78
C ARG A 86 -1.50 -2.92 -9.31
N GLN A 87 -0.78 -1.82 -9.55
CA GLN A 87 0.60 -1.87 -10.03
C GLN A 87 1.53 -2.56 -9.03
N ALA A 88 1.41 -2.22 -7.75
CA ALA A 88 2.24 -2.84 -6.72
C ALA A 88 1.92 -4.33 -6.56
N ALA A 89 0.64 -4.68 -6.56
CA ALA A 89 0.20 -6.08 -6.41
C ALA A 89 0.62 -6.93 -7.60
N ASP A 90 0.69 -6.35 -8.80
CA ASP A 90 1.12 -7.07 -10.01
C ASP A 90 2.58 -7.52 -9.95
N MET A 91 3.36 -6.99 -9.04
CA MET A 91 4.75 -7.41 -8.84
C MET A 91 4.87 -8.75 -8.11
N PHE A 92 3.77 -9.28 -7.58
CA PHE A 92 3.74 -10.48 -6.77
C PHE A 92 2.68 -11.46 -7.29
N PRO A 93 2.97 -12.77 -7.28
CA PRO A 93 1.96 -13.76 -7.72
C PRO A 93 0.77 -13.84 -6.75
N ILE A 94 1.02 -13.65 -5.45
CA ILE A 94 -0.01 -13.65 -4.42
C ILE A 94 0.33 -12.55 -3.42
N VAL A 95 -0.65 -11.72 -3.08
CA VAL A 95 -0.47 -10.71 -2.05
C VAL A 95 -1.76 -10.59 -1.23
N TYR A 96 -1.58 -10.42 0.08
CA TYR A 96 -2.65 -10.31 1.05
C TYR A 96 -2.78 -8.86 1.53
N ALA A 97 -3.92 -8.52 2.08
CA ALA A 97 -4.12 -7.26 2.77
C ALA A 97 -5.13 -7.48 3.88
N ASP A 98 -4.87 -6.94 5.05
CA ASP A 98 -5.81 -6.94 6.15
C ASP A 98 -6.09 -5.50 6.54
N THR A 99 -7.37 -5.18 6.70
CA THR A 99 -7.77 -3.83 7.09
C THR A 99 -9.20 -3.84 7.63
N ARG A 100 -9.43 -3.02 8.63
CA ARG A 100 -10.76 -2.78 9.18
C ARG A 100 -11.40 -1.50 8.62
N HIS A 101 -10.69 -0.77 7.77
CA HIS A 101 -11.18 0.51 7.23
C HIS A 101 -11.95 0.28 5.93
N LEU A 102 -13.20 0.71 5.90
CA LEU A 102 -14.09 0.51 4.75
C LEU A 102 -13.51 1.10 3.46
N ASN A 103 -12.94 2.30 3.54
CA ASN A 103 -12.34 2.93 2.35
C ASN A 103 -11.22 2.09 1.77
N ALA A 104 -10.40 1.47 2.62
CA ALA A 104 -9.33 0.58 2.17
C ALA A 104 -9.91 -0.69 1.52
N VAL A 105 -10.96 -1.25 2.10
CA VAL A 105 -11.63 -2.43 1.53
C VAL A 105 -12.16 -2.12 0.13
N ILE A 106 -12.81 -0.96 -0.04
CA ILE A 106 -13.34 -0.54 -1.34
C ILE A 106 -12.21 -0.43 -2.37
N CYS A 107 -11.10 0.18 -1.99
CA CYS A 107 -9.94 0.30 -2.87
C CYS A 107 -9.35 -1.06 -3.25
N LEU A 108 -9.16 -1.93 -2.27
CA LEU A 108 -8.61 -3.27 -2.49
C LEU A 108 -9.51 -4.11 -3.39
N LYS A 109 -10.82 -4.09 -3.16
CA LYS A 109 -11.77 -4.80 -4.01
C LYS A 109 -11.71 -4.29 -5.46
N ALA A 110 -11.66 -2.98 -5.65
CA ALA A 110 -11.54 -2.38 -6.97
C ALA A 110 -10.23 -2.77 -7.67
N ALA A 111 -9.17 -3.02 -6.90
CA ALA A 111 -7.87 -3.44 -7.43
C ALA A 111 -7.77 -4.96 -7.66
N GLY A 112 -8.84 -5.70 -7.40
CA GLY A 112 -8.88 -7.13 -7.68
C GLY A 112 -8.68 -8.05 -6.48
N PHE A 113 -8.67 -7.51 -5.28
CA PHE A 113 -8.61 -8.32 -4.07
C PHE A 113 -9.98 -8.91 -3.76
N GLU A 114 -10.00 -10.08 -3.17
CA GLU A 114 -11.22 -10.75 -2.75
C GLU A 114 -11.11 -11.24 -1.31
N TRP A 115 -12.25 -11.37 -0.64
CA TRP A 115 -12.29 -11.84 0.74
C TRP A 115 -11.75 -13.25 0.85
N VAL A 116 -10.83 -13.46 1.81
CA VAL A 116 -10.41 -14.79 2.25
C VAL A 116 -11.15 -15.12 3.55
N ASP A 117 -11.19 -14.14 4.47
CA ASP A 117 -11.84 -14.29 5.77
C ASP A 117 -12.42 -12.95 6.21
N ARG A 118 -13.73 -12.82 6.17
CA ARG A 118 -14.40 -11.56 6.53
C ARG A 118 -14.30 -11.23 8.01
N LYS A 119 -14.25 -12.24 8.86
CA LYS A 119 -14.11 -12.03 10.31
C LYS A 119 -12.76 -11.44 10.65
N LYS A 120 -11.72 -11.92 9.99
CA LYS A 120 -10.35 -11.42 10.18
C LYS A 120 -10.04 -10.21 9.32
N LYS A 121 -10.98 -9.77 8.50
CA LYS A 121 -10.80 -8.65 7.57
C LYS A 121 -9.63 -8.89 6.61
N LEU A 122 -9.48 -10.13 6.15
CA LEU A 122 -8.38 -10.55 5.30
C LEU A 122 -8.82 -10.69 3.85
N LEU A 123 -8.09 -10.03 2.95
CA LEU A 123 -8.30 -10.10 1.51
C LEU A 123 -7.04 -10.65 0.84
N ARG A 124 -7.20 -11.13 -0.39
CA ARG A 124 -6.09 -11.67 -1.18
C ARG A 124 -6.29 -11.35 -2.66
N ARG A 125 -5.20 -11.09 -3.34
CA ARG A 125 -5.18 -10.92 -4.79
C ARG A 125 -4.22 -11.93 -5.41
N LEU A 126 -4.70 -12.64 -6.43
CA LEU A 126 -3.88 -13.54 -7.22
C LEU A 126 -3.60 -12.88 -8.56
N LYS A 127 -2.35 -12.90 -8.96
CA LYS A 127 -1.95 -12.39 -10.27
C LYS A 127 -2.42 -13.37 -11.35
N LYS A 128 -3.10 -12.83 -12.34
CA LYS A 128 -3.59 -13.64 -13.45
C LYS A 128 -2.54 -13.82 -14.53
#